data_19497febf93c88be3e3cf5cfcad31988
#
_entry.id   19497febf93c88be3e3cf5cfcad31988
#
_cell.length_a   1.000
_cell.length_b   1.000
_cell.length_c   1.000
_cell.angle_alpha   90.00
_cell.angle_beta   90.00
_cell.angle_gamma   90.00
#
_symmetry.space_group_name_H-M   'P 1'
#
loop_
_entity.id
_entity.type
_entity.pdbx_description
1 polymer ?
#
loop_
_entity_poly.entity_id
_entity_poly.type
_entity_poly.pdbx_seq_one_letter_code
_entity_poly.pdbx_strand_id
1 'polypeptide(L)'
;MICNNLSINEKGHLCFAGQDTTELAAKYGTPLYLFDADRIRERCRTYRTALREAFGENANALYASKAASFRAMYRIMKEEGMGVDVVSSGEIYTAVSAGFPMGMAYFHSNNKTDADVAYAMDNGVGYFVVDNREELDAIERFAAERDLRQKVLLRLTPGIDPHTYEAVSTGKVDSKFGSAIETGQADEITAYALGLAHVDLVGFHCHVGSQVFDSDIFLRAAAIMLEFVAHMKEKYGFVTRELDLGGGYGVRYLKSDPHIDIAANIREVGKAVRTQCKVLGIDLPAIRMEPGRSIVADAGMTLYTVGTVKRIPGYKNYVSVDGGMTDNPRFALYRSPYTVMLANRANDKSEPFRCSVVGRCCESGDIIQENVELPANVTRGDLVAVLTTGAYNYSMASNYNRIPRPPIVLLENGKHTLAVRRERFEDICRNDI
;
A
#
# COMPACT_ATOMS: atom_id res chain seq x y z
N MET A 1 8.82 17.15 -14.22
CA MET A 1 8.82 16.20 -13.08
C MET A 1 7.51 15.46 -13.04
N ILE A 2 7.48 14.22 -12.52
CA ILE A 2 6.23 13.43 -12.38
C ILE A 2 5.47 13.75 -11.10
N CYS A 3 6.13 14.34 -10.09
CA CYS A 3 5.58 14.75 -8.81
C CYS A 3 5.97 16.18 -8.49
N ASN A 4 5.16 16.87 -7.67
CA ASN A 4 5.36 18.27 -7.30
C ASN A 4 6.35 18.47 -6.13
N ASN A 5 6.74 17.39 -5.44
CA ASN A 5 7.76 17.40 -4.38
C ASN A 5 9.19 17.21 -4.93
N LEU A 6 9.37 17.26 -6.25
CA LEU A 6 10.64 17.17 -6.95
C LEU A 6 11.04 18.52 -7.55
N SER A 7 12.27 18.91 -7.39
CA SER A 7 12.87 20.08 -8.03
C SER A 7 14.35 19.84 -8.37
N ILE A 8 14.95 20.77 -9.11
CA ILE A 8 16.39 20.76 -9.40
C ILE A 8 16.97 22.08 -8.86
N ASN A 9 18.03 21.99 -8.07
CA ASN A 9 18.69 23.16 -7.52
C ASN A 9 19.69 23.81 -8.51
N GLU A 10 20.31 24.91 -8.10
CA GLU A 10 21.29 25.66 -8.90
C GLU A 10 22.52 24.83 -9.26
N LYS A 11 22.89 23.83 -8.45
CA LYS A 11 24.01 22.91 -8.73
C LYS A 11 23.62 21.81 -9.76
N GLY A 12 22.37 21.77 -10.21
CA GLY A 12 21.85 20.72 -11.08
C GLY A 12 21.52 19.42 -10.36
N HIS A 13 21.48 19.41 -9.03
CA HIS A 13 21.11 18.24 -8.24
C HIS A 13 19.61 18.10 -8.11
N LEU A 14 19.14 16.87 -8.12
CA LEU A 14 17.75 16.56 -7.79
C LEU A 14 17.49 16.86 -6.31
N CYS A 15 16.42 17.61 -6.04
CA CYS A 15 15.89 17.82 -4.71
C CYS A 15 14.57 17.05 -4.53
N PHE A 16 14.39 16.46 -3.36
CA PHE A 16 13.17 15.78 -2.94
C PHE A 16 12.67 16.37 -1.63
N ALA A 17 11.39 16.75 -1.58
CA ALA A 17 10.82 17.49 -0.45
C ALA A 17 11.67 18.71 -0.04
N GLY A 18 12.22 19.42 -1.04
CA GLY A 18 13.07 20.61 -0.84
C GLY A 18 14.51 20.32 -0.38
N GLN A 19 14.92 19.06 -0.23
CA GLN A 19 16.27 18.69 0.23
C GLN A 19 17.13 18.11 -0.91
N ASP A 20 18.40 18.48 -0.95
CA ASP A 20 19.39 17.99 -1.92
C ASP A 20 19.66 16.49 -1.69
N THR A 21 19.30 15.66 -2.67
CA THR A 21 19.46 14.22 -2.58
C THR A 21 20.91 13.75 -2.53
N THR A 22 21.84 14.55 -3.06
CA THR A 22 23.27 14.23 -3.01
C THR A 22 23.85 14.39 -1.61
N GLU A 23 23.40 15.41 -0.87
CA GLU A 23 23.79 15.62 0.52
C GLU A 23 23.23 14.53 1.43
N LEU A 24 21.98 14.10 1.17
CA LEU A 24 21.36 12.98 1.90
C LEU A 24 22.09 11.66 1.62
N ALA A 25 22.44 11.38 0.35
CA ALA A 25 23.22 10.20 -0.02
C ALA A 25 24.61 10.20 0.62
N ALA A 26 25.30 11.35 0.64
CA ALA A 26 26.59 11.49 1.31
C ALA A 26 26.51 11.23 2.83
N LYS A 27 25.42 11.66 3.47
CA LYS A 27 25.22 11.50 4.92
C LYS A 27 24.82 10.10 5.33
N TYR A 28 23.90 9.45 4.60
CA TYR A 28 23.28 8.18 5.00
C TYR A 28 23.77 6.98 4.20
N GLY A 29 24.55 7.23 3.13
CA GLY A 29 24.96 6.19 2.17
C GLY A 29 23.82 5.71 1.30
N THR A 30 24.15 4.96 0.23
CA THR A 30 23.21 4.28 -0.66
C THR A 30 23.33 2.77 -0.50
N PRO A 31 22.34 1.96 -0.91
CA PRO A 31 20.99 2.34 -1.30
C PRO A 31 20.26 3.04 -0.15
N LEU A 32 19.36 3.98 -0.47
CA LEU A 32 18.70 4.82 0.54
C LEU A 32 17.24 5.07 0.17
N TYR A 33 16.30 4.72 1.05
CA TYR A 33 14.91 5.14 0.90
C TYR A 33 14.71 6.52 1.54
N LEU A 34 14.13 7.43 0.77
CA LEU A 34 13.65 8.72 1.24
C LEU A 34 12.12 8.73 1.25
N PHE A 35 11.51 9.22 2.33
CA PHE A 35 10.07 9.42 2.43
C PHE A 35 9.76 10.87 2.80
N ASP A 36 8.90 11.50 2.03
CA ASP A 36 8.34 12.83 2.26
C ASP A 36 7.12 12.71 3.21
N ALA A 37 7.34 12.95 4.50
CA ALA A 37 6.30 12.85 5.52
C ALA A 37 5.23 13.95 5.35
N ASP A 38 5.59 15.13 4.89
CA ASP A 38 4.64 16.21 4.63
C ASP A 38 3.66 15.81 3.52
N ARG A 39 4.15 15.15 2.47
CA ARG A 39 3.32 14.60 1.40
C ARG A 39 2.42 13.48 1.87
N ILE A 40 2.91 12.58 2.72
CA ILE A 40 2.09 11.52 3.33
C ILE A 40 0.94 12.12 4.12
N ARG A 41 1.21 13.12 4.97
CA ARG A 41 0.19 13.83 5.75
C ARG A 41 -0.82 14.55 4.88
N GLU A 42 -0.39 15.21 3.82
CA GLU A 42 -1.26 15.84 2.83
C GLU A 42 -2.24 14.82 2.23
N ARG A 43 -1.75 13.64 1.83
CA ARG A 43 -2.58 12.56 1.29
C ARG A 43 -3.57 12.00 2.32
N CYS A 44 -3.15 11.80 3.55
CA CYS A 44 -4.05 11.38 4.63
C CYS A 44 -5.20 12.39 4.82
N ARG A 45 -4.88 13.68 4.86
CA ARG A 45 -5.89 14.75 5.00
C ARG A 45 -6.83 14.81 3.80
N THR A 46 -6.31 14.62 2.58
CA THR A 46 -7.13 14.55 1.36
C THR A 46 -8.20 13.46 1.47
N TYR A 47 -7.82 12.25 1.85
CA TYR A 47 -8.77 11.15 2.04
C TYR A 47 -9.79 11.44 3.14
N ARG A 48 -9.32 11.86 4.31
CA ARG A 48 -10.22 12.13 5.45
C ARG A 48 -11.23 13.22 5.14
N THR A 49 -10.78 14.32 4.55
CA THR A 49 -11.67 15.43 4.18
C THR A 49 -12.69 14.98 3.15
N ALA A 50 -12.26 14.33 2.06
CA ALA A 50 -13.15 13.88 1.02
C ALA A 50 -14.18 12.85 1.52
N LEU A 51 -13.77 11.91 2.39
CA LEU A 51 -14.66 10.92 2.99
C LEU A 51 -15.71 11.57 3.90
N ARG A 52 -15.29 12.52 4.75
CA ARG A 52 -16.23 13.24 5.63
C ARG A 52 -17.23 14.09 4.86
N GLU A 53 -16.78 14.78 3.83
CA GLU A 53 -17.67 15.54 2.94
C GLU A 53 -18.66 14.61 2.22
N ALA A 54 -18.18 13.47 1.72
CA ALA A 54 -19.00 12.54 0.95
C ALA A 54 -19.96 11.71 1.79
N PHE A 55 -19.55 11.26 2.99
CA PHE A 55 -20.27 10.24 3.77
C PHE A 55 -20.60 10.64 5.21
N GLY A 56 -20.09 11.77 5.71
CA GLY A 56 -20.30 12.26 7.07
C GLY A 56 -19.20 11.86 8.06
N GLU A 57 -19.35 12.29 9.30
CA GLU A 57 -18.30 12.23 10.34
C GLU A 57 -17.85 10.81 10.70
N ASN A 58 -18.70 9.80 10.51
CA ASN A 58 -18.40 8.39 10.80
C ASN A 58 -17.55 7.72 9.72
N ALA A 59 -17.35 8.35 8.55
CA ALA A 59 -16.49 7.83 7.51
C ALA A 59 -15.02 8.05 7.85
N ASN A 60 -14.15 7.08 7.55
CA ASN A 60 -12.72 7.21 7.76
C ASN A 60 -11.93 6.38 6.75
N ALA A 61 -10.66 6.74 6.57
CA ALA A 61 -9.72 5.95 5.78
C ALA A 61 -8.82 5.11 6.69
N LEU A 62 -8.50 3.91 6.22
CA LEU A 62 -7.61 2.94 6.85
C LEU A 62 -6.35 2.87 5.98
N TYR A 63 -5.20 3.16 6.54
CA TYR A 63 -3.96 3.03 5.79
C TYR A 63 -3.60 1.56 5.61
N ALA A 64 -3.49 1.10 4.37
CA ALA A 64 -3.05 -0.26 4.05
C ALA A 64 -1.54 -0.40 4.33
N SER A 65 -1.19 -0.88 5.52
CA SER A 65 0.18 -0.88 6.05
C SER A 65 1.16 -1.72 5.24
N LYS A 66 0.68 -2.73 4.51
CA LYS A 66 1.48 -3.50 3.54
C LYS A 66 2.21 -2.63 2.50
N ALA A 67 1.73 -1.41 2.24
CA ALA A 67 2.37 -0.51 1.29
C ALA A 67 3.73 -0.01 1.81
N ALA A 68 3.82 0.39 3.09
CA ALA A 68 5.07 0.73 3.76
C ALA A 68 4.88 0.60 5.28
N SER A 69 5.44 -0.46 5.90
CA SER A 69 5.23 -0.79 7.30
C SER A 69 6.50 -0.59 8.12
N PHE A 70 6.53 0.47 8.92
CA PHE A 70 7.57 0.78 9.92
C PHE A 70 7.03 1.75 10.98
N ARG A 71 7.61 1.76 12.18
CA ARG A 71 7.04 2.46 13.35
C ARG A 71 6.64 3.92 13.11
N ALA A 72 7.47 4.69 12.39
CA ALA A 72 7.17 6.10 12.14
C ALA A 72 5.92 6.27 11.27
N MET A 73 5.64 5.35 10.33
CA MET A 73 4.42 5.37 9.53
C MET A 73 3.16 5.27 10.41
N TYR A 74 3.13 4.33 11.36
CA TYR A 74 1.99 4.20 12.29
C TYR A 74 1.81 5.42 13.20
N ARG A 75 2.91 6.11 13.57
CA ARG A 75 2.81 7.39 14.30
C ARG A 75 2.17 8.47 13.44
N ILE A 76 2.57 8.61 12.18
CA ILE A 76 1.95 9.53 11.23
C ILE A 76 0.46 9.21 11.08
N MET A 77 0.09 7.95 10.89
CA MET A 77 -1.32 7.54 10.76
C MET A 77 -2.14 7.90 12.00
N LYS A 78 -1.59 7.65 13.20
CA LYS A 78 -2.21 8.05 14.47
C LYS A 78 -2.43 9.56 14.56
N GLU A 79 -1.39 10.34 14.26
CA GLU A 79 -1.43 11.80 14.33
C GLU A 79 -2.40 12.40 13.32
N GLU A 80 -2.51 11.81 12.12
CA GLU A 80 -3.47 12.21 11.10
C GLU A 80 -4.87 11.59 11.34
N GLY A 81 -5.10 10.81 12.40
CA GLY A 81 -6.41 10.21 12.74
C GLY A 81 -6.90 9.17 11.73
N MET A 82 -5.99 8.53 11.02
CA MET A 82 -6.27 7.39 10.13
C MET A 82 -6.44 6.12 10.96
N GLY A 83 -7.30 5.19 10.52
CA GLY A 83 -7.18 3.80 10.91
C GLY A 83 -6.05 3.10 10.14
N VAL A 84 -5.83 1.81 10.42
CA VAL A 84 -4.87 0.99 9.67
C VAL A 84 -5.46 -0.36 9.30
N ASP A 85 -5.14 -0.83 8.10
CA ASP A 85 -5.26 -2.21 7.65
C ASP A 85 -3.93 -2.92 7.97
N VAL A 86 -3.98 -3.99 8.74
CA VAL A 86 -2.83 -4.84 9.08
C VAL A 86 -3.09 -6.27 8.62
N VAL A 87 -2.05 -6.98 8.16
CA VAL A 87 -2.21 -8.30 7.53
C VAL A 87 -1.42 -9.42 8.20
N SER A 88 -0.70 -9.12 9.28
CA SER A 88 0.10 -10.11 10.03
C SER A 88 0.34 -9.68 11.46
N SER A 89 0.68 -10.65 12.32
CA SER A 89 1.15 -10.39 13.70
C SER A 89 2.37 -9.46 13.74
N GLY A 90 3.23 -9.50 12.71
CA GLY A 90 4.38 -8.59 12.61
C GLY A 90 3.98 -7.13 12.39
N GLU A 91 2.96 -6.86 11.58
CA GLU A 91 2.40 -5.52 11.39
C GLU A 91 1.67 -5.05 12.66
N ILE A 92 0.90 -5.94 13.33
CA ILE A 92 0.28 -5.66 14.64
C ILE A 92 1.35 -5.28 15.66
N TYR A 93 2.42 -6.07 15.80
CA TYR A 93 3.54 -5.77 16.69
C TYR A 93 4.18 -4.41 16.39
N THR A 94 4.36 -4.09 15.10
CA THR A 94 4.93 -2.82 14.66
C THR A 94 4.03 -1.65 15.06
N ALA A 95 2.72 -1.77 14.86
CA ALA A 95 1.72 -0.77 15.23
C ALA A 95 1.68 -0.55 16.76
N VAL A 96 1.61 -1.63 17.55
CA VAL A 96 1.63 -1.60 19.01
C VAL A 96 2.90 -0.91 19.52
N SER A 97 4.08 -1.30 18.98
CA SER A 97 5.36 -0.71 19.37
C SER A 97 5.54 0.74 18.93
N ALA A 98 4.70 1.24 18.03
CA ALA A 98 4.60 2.64 17.65
C ALA A 98 3.59 3.43 18.53
N GLY A 99 2.84 2.76 19.41
CA GLY A 99 1.78 3.34 20.23
C GLY A 99 0.52 3.69 19.44
N PHE A 100 0.23 2.93 18.36
CA PHE A 100 -1.00 3.09 17.59
C PHE A 100 -2.21 2.55 18.39
N PRO A 101 -3.38 3.23 18.38
CA PRO A 101 -4.58 2.75 19.05
C PRO A 101 -5.20 1.57 18.29
N MET A 102 -4.94 0.34 18.74
CA MET A 102 -5.30 -0.89 18.02
C MET A 102 -6.81 -1.10 17.84
N GLY A 103 -7.65 -0.42 18.63
CA GLY A 103 -9.10 -0.36 18.37
C GLY A 103 -9.49 0.24 17.02
N MET A 104 -8.57 0.94 16.34
CA MET A 104 -8.72 1.49 14.98
C MET A 104 -8.01 0.63 13.91
N ALA A 105 -7.53 -0.55 14.26
CA ALA A 105 -6.90 -1.49 13.34
C ALA A 105 -7.92 -2.52 12.82
N TYR A 106 -7.82 -2.82 11.53
CA TYR A 106 -8.59 -3.83 10.80
C TYR A 106 -7.62 -4.92 10.35
N PHE A 107 -7.87 -6.16 10.79
CA PHE A 107 -6.96 -7.28 10.52
C PHE A 107 -7.44 -8.09 9.33
N HIS A 108 -6.69 -7.98 8.24
CA HIS A 108 -6.89 -8.70 6.99
C HIS A 108 -6.03 -9.96 6.91
N SER A 109 -6.27 -10.80 6.00
CA SER A 109 -5.55 -11.93 5.41
C SER A 109 -6.57 -12.95 4.92
N ASN A 110 -6.23 -13.74 3.91
CA ASN A 110 -7.05 -14.88 3.47
C ASN A 110 -6.79 -16.15 4.30
N ASN A 111 -5.82 -16.11 5.19
CA ASN A 111 -5.49 -17.22 6.09
C ASN A 111 -4.81 -16.69 7.36
N LYS A 112 -5.61 -16.37 8.38
CA LYS A 112 -5.11 -16.04 9.71
C LYS A 112 -4.95 -17.35 10.49
N THR A 113 -3.76 -17.59 11.03
CA THR A 113 -3.52 -18.75 11.89
C THR A 113 -4.15 -18.53 13.26
N ASP A 114 -4.39 -19.61 14.02
CA ASP A 114 -4.86 -19.53 15.40
C ASP A 114 -4.00 -18.60 16.27
N ALA A 115 -2.68 -18.67 16.07
CA ALA A 115 -1.74 -17.79 16.77
C ALA A 115 -1.92 -16.32 16.38
N ASP A 116 -2.21 -16.02 15.10
CA ASP A 116 -2.46 -14.65 14.64
C ASP A 116 -3.76 -14.10 15.22
N VAL A 117 -4.84 -14.93 15.25
CA VAL A 117 -6.14 -14.54 15.83
C VAL A 117 -5.99 -14.24 17.32
N ALA A 118 -5.37 -15.16 18.08
CA ALA A 118 -5.13 -14.98 19.50
C ALA A 118 -4.29 -13.70 19.77
N TYR A 119 -3.18 -13.54 19.04
CA TYR A 119 -2.30 -12.38 19.18
C TYR A 119 -3.00 -11.06 18.88
N ALA A 120 -3.82 -11.00 17.84
CA ALA A 120 -4.57 -9.81 17.49
C ALA A 120 -5.58 -9.42 18.59
N MET A 121 -6.33 -10.39 19.14
CA MET A 121 -7.26 -10.14 20.24
C MET A 121 -6.53 -9.67 21.51
N ASP A 122 -5.42 -10.33 21.87
CA ASP A 122 -4.61 -9.97 23.05
C ASP A 122 -4.01 -8.56 22.95
N ASN A 123 -3.83 -8.04 21.73
CA ASN A 123 -3.37 -6.68 21.48
C ASN A 123 -4.50 -5.67 21.20
N GLY A 124 -5.76 -6.07 21.34
CA GLY A 124 -6.92 -5.18 21.25
C GLY A 124 -7.22 -4.69 19.83
N VAL A 125 -6.93 -5.50 18.80
CA VAL A 125 -7.32 -5.19 17.41
C VAL A 125 -8.83 -5.04 17.34
N GLY A 126 -9.28 -3.90 16.81
CA GLY A 126 -10.69 -3.53 16.84
C GLY A 126 -11.57 -4.38 15.95
N TYR A 127 -11.10 -4.69 14.75
CA TYR A 127 -11.90 -5.34 13.71
C TYR A 127 -11.10 -6.45 13.00
N PHE A 128 -11.79 -7.54 12.67
CA PHE A 128 -11.28 -8.58 11.80
C PHE A 128 -12.04 -8.54 10.46
N VAL A 129 -11.30 -8.49 9.36
CA VAL A 129 -11.89 -8.66 8.03
C VAL A 129 -11.73 -10.12 7.64
N VAL A 130 -12.84 -10.83 7.74
CA VAL A 130 -12.93 -12.29 7.67
C VAL A 130 -13.07 -12.75 6.23
N ASP A 131 -12.29 -13.74 5.87
CA ASP A 131 -12.19 -14.23 4.50
C ASP A 131 -12.99 -15.54 4.28
N ASN A 132 -13.17 -16.36 5.34
CA ASN A 132 -13.78 -17.69 5.25
C ASN A 132 -14.41 -18.13 6.58
N ARG A 133 -15.11 -19.30 6.54
CA ARG A 133 -15.83 -19.85 7.68
C ARG A 133 -14.91 -20.37 8.78
N GLU A 134 -13.84 -21.03 8.41
CA GLU A 134 -12.85 -21.59 9.34
C GLU A 134 -12.23 -20.50 10.22
N GLU A 135 -12.06 -19.31 9.66
CA GLU A 135 -11.61 -18.14 10.40
C GLU A 135 -12.69 -17.66 11.40
N LEU A 136 -13.97 -17.66 11.01
CA LEU A 136 -15.06 -17.34 11.96
C LEU A 136 -15.09 -18.32 13.13
N ASP A 137 -14.88 -19.61 12.89
CA ASP A 137 -14.82 -20.62 13.95
C ASP A 137 -13.65 -20.36 14.92
N ALA A 138 -12.51 -19.97 14.40
CA ALA A 138 -11.36 -19.60 15.23
C ALA A 138 -11.64 -18.31 16.04
N ILE A 139 -12.22 -17.29 15.42
CA ILE A 139 -12.60 -16.04 16.08
C ILE A 139 -13.62 -16.31 17.19
N GLU A 140 -14.69 -17.09 16.93
CA GLU A 140 -15.71 -17.45 17.92
C GLU A 140 -15.06 -18.12 19.13
N ARG A 141 -14.21 -19.12 18.91
CA ARG A 141 -13.52 -19.87 19.97
C ARG A 141 -12.63 -18.94 20.83
N PHE A 142 -11.75 -18.17 20.18
CA PHE A 142 -10.80 -17.32 20.92
C PHE A 142 -11.48 -16.13 21.59
N ALA A 143 -12.58 -15.61 21.03
CA ALA A 143 -13.40 -14.58 21.67
C ALA A 143 -14.14 -15.12 22.89
N ALA A 144 -14.68 -16.34 22.81
CA ALA A 144 -15.33 -17.02 23.95
C ALA A 144 -14.33 -17.25 25.11
N GLU A 145 -13.13 -17.72 24.82
CA GLU A 145 -12.06 -17.90 25.81
C GLU A 145 -11.69 -16.61 26.57
N ARG A 146 -11.93 -15.44 25.97
CA ARG A 146 -11.61 -14.12 26.50
C ARG A 146 -12.80 -13.34 27.03
N ASP A 147 -13.99 -13.96 27.03
CA ASP A 147 -15.26 -13.31 27.40
C ASP A 147 -15.47 -11.97 26.67
N LEU A 148 -15.21 -11.95 25.38
CA LEU A 148 -15.38 -10.77 24.53
C LEU A 148 -16.23 -11.09 23.31
N ARG A 149 -16.72 -10.06 22.63
CA ARG A 149 -17.43 -10.15 21.37
C ARG A 149 -16.66 -9.37 20.31
N GLN A 150 -16.05 -10.11 19.35
CA GLN A 150 -15.16 -9.53 18.35
C GLN A 150 -15.94 -8.95 17.17
N LYS A 151 -15.68 -7.69 16.85
CA LYS A 151 -16.22 -7.06 15.63
C LYS A 151 -15.58 -7.64 14.38
N VAL A 152 -16.42 -8.01 13.42
CA VAL A 152 -15.97 -8.54 12.13
C VAL A 152 -16.68 -7.87 10.95
N LEU A 153 -15.96 -7.75 9.84
CA LEU A 153 -16.51 -7.51 8.51
C LEU A 153 -16.28 -8.77 7.67
N LEU A 154 -17.24 -9.17 6.86
CA LEU A 154 -17.03 -10.25 5.89
C LEU A 154 -16.46 -9.67 4.60
N ARG A 155 -15.36 -10.24 4.13
CA ARG A 155 -14.79 -9.88 2.83
C ARG A 155 -15.57 -10.57 1.73
N LEU A 156 -16.13 -9.76 0.83
CA LEU A 156 -16.94 -10.21 -0.29
C LEU A 156 -16.25 -9.91 -1.62
N THR A 157 -16.51 -10.77 -2.59
CA THR A 157 -16.01 -10.60 -3.95
C THR A 157 -17.16 -10.21 -4.87
N PRO A 158 -17.20 -8.96 -5.36
CA PRO A 158 -18.31 -8.45 -6.17
C PRO A 158 -18.29 -8.88 -7.64
N GLY A 159 -17.30 -9.68 -8.09
CA GLY A 159 -17.23 -10.18 -9.46
C GLY A 159 -16.80 -9.14 -10.51
N ILE A 160 -16.03 -8.13 -10.11
CA ILE A 160 -15.59 -7.07 -11.01
C ILE A 160 -14.14 -7.33 -11.48
N ASP A 161 -13.92 -7.26 -12.81
CA ASP A 161 -12.58 -7.21 -13.39
C ASP A 161 -12.13 -5.74 -13.52
N PRO A 162 -11.09 -5.32 -12.80
CA PRO A 162 -10.60 -3.94 -12.86
C PRO A 162 -9.72 -3.65 -14.08
N HIS A 163 -9.53 -4.61 -15.01
CA HIS A 163 -8.65 -4.48 -16.17
C HIS A 163 -7.24 -3.97 -15.85
N THR A 164 -6.69 -4.40 -14.71
CA THR A 164 -5.33 -4.10 -14.26
C THR A 164 -4.41 -5.32 -14.45
N TYR A 165 -3.15 -5.23 -14.00
CA TYR A 165 -2.27 -6.39 -14.00
C TYR A 165 -2.90 -7.57 -13.25
N GLU A 166 -2.86 -8.77 -13.83
CA GLU A 166 -3.46 -9.99 -13.26
C GLU A 166 -3.06 -10.21 -11.78
N ALA A 167 -1.79 -9.99 -11.46
CA ALA A 167 -1.25 -10.13 -10.11
C ALA A 167 -1.85 -9.18 -9.05
N VAL A 168 -2.57 -8.14 -9.45
CA VAL A 168 -3.19 -7.14 -8.55
C VAL A 168 -4.70 -7.01 -8.74
N SER A 169 -5.32 -7.92 -9.53
CA SER A 169 -6.77 -8.04 -9.68
C SER A 169 -7.32 -8.96 -8.58
N THR A 170 -8.19 -8.45 -7.71
CA THR A 170 -8.73 -9.19 -6.56
C THR A 170 -10.25 -9.23 -6.51
N GLY A 171 -10.92 -8.59 -7.46
CA GLY A 171 -12.38 -8.50 -7.52
C GLY A 171 -13.07 -9.62 -8.32
N LYS A 172 -12.32 -10.52 -8.96
CA LYS A 172 -12.86 -11.62 -9.77
C LYS A 172 -13.45 -12.73 -8.89
N VAL A 173 -14.46 -13.43 -9.38
CA VAL A 173 -15.16 -14.52 -8.67
C VAL A 173 -14.21 -15.64 -8.23
N ASP A 174 -13.19 -15.95 -9.04
CA ASP A 174 -12.17 -16.98 -8.79
C ASP A 174 -10.96 -16.48 -7.97
N SER A 175 -11.07 -15.32 -7.32
CA SER A 175 -10.06 -14.81 -6.43
C SER A 175 -9.83 -15.73 -5.23
N LYS A 176 -8.59 -15.83 -4.74
CA LYS A 176 -8.30 -16.52 -3.47
C LYS A 176 -8.85 -15.79 -2.24
N PHE A 177 -9.41 -14.60 -2.42
CA PHE A 177 -9.88 -13.73 -1.35
C PHE A 177 -11.40 -13.65 -1.34
N GLY A 178 -11.98 -13.72 -0.14
CA GLY A 178 -13.37 -13.41 0.13
C GLY A 178 -14.38 -14.42 -0.40
N SER A 179 -15.62 -14.21 -0.02
CA SER A 179 -16.78 -15.01 -0.43
C SER A 179 -17.50 -14.33 -1.61
N ALA A 180 -17.73 -15.08 -2.69
CA ALA A 180 -18.34 -14.54 -3.89
C ALA A 180 -19.84 -14.28 -3.69
N ILE A 181 -20.30 -13.10 -4.11
CA ILE A 181 -21.72 -12.74 -4.09
C ILE A 181 -22.50 -13.57 -5.11
N GLU A 182 -21.97 -13.68 -6.32
CA GLU A 182 -22.62 -14.35 -7.47
C GLU A 182 -22.94 -15.83 -7.19
N THR A 183 -22.08 -16.53 -6.45
CA THR A 183 -22.23 -17.97 -6.16
C THR A 183 -23.13 -18.27 -4.94
N GLY A 184 -23.57 -17.25 -4.20
CA GLY A 184 -24.30 -17.39 -2.97
C GLY A 184 -23.45 -17.62 -1.71
N GLN A 185 -22.14 -17.81 -1.84
CA GLN A 185 -21.23 -18.01 -0.71
C GLN A 185 -21.26 -16.84 0.28
N ALA A 186 -21.41 -15.61 -0.22
CA ALA A 186 -21.53 -14.41 0.62
C ALA A 186 -22.77 -14.44 1.53
N ASP A 187 -23.89 -14.97 1.02
CA ASP A 187 -25.12 -15.14 1.79
C ASP A 187 -24.95 -16.23 2.87
N GLU A 188 -24.40 -17.39 2.51
CA GLU A 188 -24.16 -18.50 3.43
C GLU A 188 -23.23 -18.12 4.59
N ILE A 189 -22.11 -17.44 4.33
CA ILE A 189 -21.19 -17.02 5.38
C ILE A 189 -21.80 -15.92 6.27
N THR A 190 -22.65 -15.05 5.69
CA THR A 190 -23.38 -14.03 6.46
C THR A 190 -24.36 -14.68 7.43
N ALA A 191 -25.18 -15.63 6.96
CA ALA A 191 -26.10 -16.39 7.80
C ALA A 191 -25.35 -17.11 8.94
N TYR A 192 -24.21 -17.70 8.62
CA TYR A 192 -23.36 -18.37 9.60
C TYR A 192 -22.85 -17.41 10.67
N ALA A 193 -22.26 -16.28 10.27
CA ALA A 193 -21.72 -15.27 11.19
C ALA A 193 -22.78 -14.70 12.14
N LEU A 194 -24.01 -14.51 11.66
CA LEU A 194 -25.14 -14.04 12.48
C LEU A 194 -25.56 -15.02 13.57
N GLY A 195 -25.26 -16.31 13.43
CA GLY A 195 -25.55 -17.36 14.41
C GLY A 195 -24.51 -17.48 15.52
N LEU A 196 -23.36 -16.83 15.43
CA LEU A 196 -22.26 -16.95 16.39
C LEU A 196 -22.46 -16.01 17.58
N ALA A 197 -22.16 -16.50 18.80
CA ALA A 197 -22.42 -15.78 20.04
C ALA A 197 -21.38 -14.69 20.35
N HIS A 198 -20.11 -14.98 20.03
CA HIS A 198 -18.96 -14.10 20.34
C HIS A 198 -18.43 -13.32 19.13
N VAL A 199 -19.11 -13.42 18.00
CA VAL A 199 -18.87 -12.61 16.81
C VAL A 199 -19.88 -11.48 16.74
N ASP A 200 -19.42 -10.26 16.51
CA ASP A 200 -20.23 -9.08 16.24
C ASP A 200 -20.05 -8.69 14.76
N LEU A 201 -20.91 -9.25 13.88
CA LEU A 201 -20.92 -8.86 12.48
C LEU A 201 -21.33 -7.39 12.37
N VAL A 202 -20.39 -6.51 11.95
CA VAL A 202 -20.67 -5.09 11.77
C VAL A 202 -20.97 -4.70 10.33
N GLY A 203 -20.51 -5.50 9.37
CA GLY A 203 -20.77 -5.22 7.97
C GLY A 203 -19.88 -6.01 7.00
N PHE A 204 -19.58 -5.37 5.88
CA PHE A 204 -18.94 -6.01 4.74
C PHE A 204 -17.74 -5.20 4.23
N HIS A 205 -16.84 -5.91 3.58
CA HIS A 205 -15.68 -5.36 2.92
C HIS A 205 -15.58 -5.86 1.48
N CYS A 206 -15.10 -5.04 0.56
CA CYS A 206 -14.66 -5.49 -0.75
C CYS A 206 -13.37 -4.77 -1.17
N HIS A 207 -12.61 -5.40 -2.07
CA HIS A 207 -11.44 -4.78 -2.68
C HIS A 207 -11.31 -5.27 -4.12
N VAL A 208 -11.41 -4.35 -5.07
CA VAL A 208 -11.51 -4.70 -6.50
C VAL A 208 -10.15 -4.83 -7.20
N GLY A 209 -9.10 -4.24 -6.64
CA GLY A 209 -7.76 -4.33 -7.24
C GLY A 209 -6.87 -3.15 -6.89
N SER A 210 -5.73 -3.04 -7.56
CA SER A 210 -4.74 -2.00 -7.30
C SER A 210 -4.29 -1.36 -8.60
N GLN A 211 -3.85 -0.09 -8.55
CA GLN A 211 -3.43 0.71 -9.69
C GLN A 211 -4.60 0.97 -10.68
N VAL A 212 -5.78 1.23 -10.13
CA VAL A 212 -7.03 1.50 -10.87
C VAL A 212 -7.13 2.99 -11.15
N PHE A 213 -7.32 3.35 -12.42
CA PHE A 213 -7.52 4.73 -12.87
C PHE A 213 -8.95 4.99 -13.37
N ASP A 214 -9.71 3.92 -13.63
CA ASP A 214 -11.11 4.01 -14.05
C ASP A 214 -12.00 4.23 -12.82
N SER A 215 -12.63 5.40 -12.75
CA SER A 215 -13.55 5.78 -11.67
C SER A 215 -14.81 4.94 -11.62
N ASP A 216 -15.29 4.42 -12.77
CA ASP A 216 -16.52 3.64 -12.85
C ASP A 216 -16.43 2.32 -12.09
N ILE A 217 -15.23 1.77 -11.94
CA ILE A 217 -15.00 0.54 -11.18
C ILE A 217 -15.40 0.71 -9.71
N PHE A 218 -15.05 1.85 -9.11
CA PHE A 218 -15.42 2.15 -7.71
C PHE A 218 -16.94 2.37 -7.56
N LEU A 219 -17.58 3.00 -8.53
CA LEU A 219 -19.04 3.20 -8.55
C LEU A 219 -19.78 1.85 -8.66
N ARG A 220 -19.34 0.99 -9.56
CA ARG A 220 -19.93 -0.35 -9.76
C ARG A 220 -19.74 -1.23 -8.52
N ALA A 221 -18.56 -1.21 -7.91
CA ALA A 221 -18.30 -1.95 -6.68
C ALA A 221 -19.23 -1.51 -5.55
N ALA A 222 -19.35 -0.20 -5.34
CA ALA A 222 -20.27 0.34 -4.33
C ALA A 222 -21.72 -0.06 -4.60
N ALA A 223 -22.17 -0.04 -5.87
CA ALA A 223 -23.51 -0.42 -6.25
C ALA A 223 -23.83 -1.89 -5.88
N ILE A 224 -22.98 -2.82 -6.31
CA ILE A 224 -23.15 -4.25 -6.02
C ILE A 224 -23.16 -4.52 -4.51
N MET A 225 -22.24 -3.87 -3.78
CA MET A 225 -22.18 -4.04 -2.32
C MET A 225 -23.42 -3.52 -1.61
N LEU A 226 -24.00 -2.40 -2.06
CA LEU A 226 -25.24 -1.85 -1.48
C LEU A 226 -26.47 -2.72 -1.80
N GLU A 227 -26.53 -3.31 -2.99
CA GLU A 227 -27.57 -4.29 -3.34
C GLU A 227 -27.49 -5.51 -2.42
N PHE A 228 -26.28 -6.01 -2.15
CA PHE A 228 -26.07 -7.09 -1.19
C PHE A 228 -26.46 -6.68 0.25
N VAL A 229 -26.10 -5.48 0.68
CA VAL A 229 -26.52 -4.92 1.99
C VAL A 229 -28.04 -4.89 2.11
N ALA A 230 -28.76 -4.44 1.07
CA ALA A 230 -30.23 -4.41 1.05
C ALA A 230 -30.82 -5.84 1.11
N HIS A 231 -30.24 -6.77 0.36
CA HIS A 231 -30.64 -8.18 0.38
C HIS A 231 -30.47 -8.79 1.79
N MET A 232 -29.37 -8.53 2.48
CA MET A 232 -29.15 -9.03 3.85
C MET A 232 -30.13 -8.41 4.86
N LYS A 233 -30.49 -7.13 4.69
CA LYS A 233 -31.54 -6.50 5.50
C LYS A 233 -32.90 -7.14 5.28
N GLU A 234 -33.29 -7.39 4.03
CA GLU A 234 -34.56 -8.01 3.68
C GLU A 234 -34.65 -9.47 4.21
N LYS A 235 -33.59 -10.25 3.97
CA LYS A 235 -33.60 -11.69 4.25
C LYS A 235 -33.42 -12.02 5.73
N TYR A 236 -32.54 -11.33 6.42
CA TYR A 236 -32.14 -11.63 7.80
C TYR A 236 -32.47 -10.54 8.81
N GLY A 237 -33.00 -9.38 8.39
CA GLY A 237 -33.17 -8.20 9.24
C GLY A 237 -31.84 -7.57 9.68
N PHE A 238 -30.73 -7.94 9.01
CA PHE A 238 -29.40 -7.46 9.38
C PHE A 238 -29.19 -6.03 8.92
N VAL A 239 -28.88 -5.13 9.87
CA VAL A 239 -28.54 -3.73 9.58
C VAL A 239 -27.02 -3.59 9.51
N THR A 240 -26.49 -3.36 8.31
CA THR A 240 -25.08 -3.13 8.08
C THR A 240 -24.66 -1.81 8.70
N ARG A 241 -23.73 -1.84 9.65
CA ARG A 241 -23.22 -0.65 10.36
C ARG A 241 -22.00 -0.04 9.67
N GLU A 242 -21.15 -0.87 9.05
CA GLU A 242 -19.96 -0.46 8.32
C GLU A 242 -19.88 -1.12 6.94
N LEU A 243 -19.44 -0.35 5.95
CA LEU A 243 -19.15 -0.85 4.61
C LEU A 243 -17.76 -0.34 4.20
N ASP A 244 -16.83 -1.26 4.02
CA ASP A 244 -15.50 -0.96 3.54
C ASP A 244 -15.41 -1.23 2.03
N LEU A 245 -15.10 -0.19 1.27
CA LEU A 245 -14.99 -0.23 -0.18
C LEU A 245 -13.57 -0.51 -0.65
N GLY A 246 -12.66 -0.80 0.29
CA GLY A 246 -11.27 -1.10 0.00
C GLY A 246 -10.46 0.11 -0.50
N GLY A 247 -9.35 -0.19 -1.15
CA GLY A 247 -8.49 0.80 -1.79
C GLY A 247 -8.40 0.59 -3.29
N GLY A 248 -7.25 0.97 -3.85
CA GLY A 248 -6.94 0.62 -5.23
C GLY A 248 -6.62 1.79 -6.16
N TYR A 249 -6.83 3.02 -5.75
CA TYR A 249 -6.51 4.19 -6.59
C TYR A 249 -5.07 4.18 -7.10
N GLY A 250 -4.94 4.40 -8.42
CA GLY A 250 -3.68 4.44 -9.12
C GLY A 250 -2.84 5.67 -8.82
N VAL A 251 -1.52 5.54 -9.03
CA VAL A 251 -0.55 6.64 -8.96
C VAL A 251 0.32 6.64 -10.22
N ARG A 252 0.89 7.80 -10.54
CA ARG A 252 1.76 7.94 -11.70
C ARG A 252 3.17 7.47 -11.38
N TYR A 253 3.63 6.45 -12.09
CA TYR A 253 5.02 5.98 -12.12
C TYR A 253 5.79 6.53 -13.32
N LEU A 254 5.09 6.76 -14.43
CA LEU A 254 5.60 7.34 -15.65
C LEU A 254 4.89 8.65 -15.98
N LYS A 255 5.53 9.49 -16.78
CA LYS A 255 4.91 10.74 -17.26
C LYS A 255 3.66 10.48 -18.12
N SER A 256 3.60 9.33 -18.79
CA SER A 256 2.47 8.90 -19.62
C SER A 256 1.28 8.37 -18.83
N ASP A 257 1.45 8.02 -17.54
CA ASP A 257 0.35 7.46 -16.75
C ASP A 257 -0.75 8.50 -16.53
N PRO A 258 -2.02 8.07 -16.53
CA PRO A 258 -3.14 8.95 -16.27
C PRO A 258 -3.07 9.56 -14.86
N HIS A 259 -3.83 10.63 -14.66
CA HIS A 259 -4.02 11.24 -13.35
C HIS A 259 -5.47 11.02 -12.89
N ILE A 260 -5.66 10.63 -11.64
CA ILE A 260 -6.95 10.55 -11.00
C ILE A 260 -7.04 11.59 -9.87
N ASP A 261 -8.09 12.39 -9.86
CA ASP A 261 -8.45 13.23 -8.72
C ASP A 261 -9.22 12.37 -7.71
N ILE A 262 -8.50 11.87 -6.73
CA ILE A 262 -9.05 10.97 -5.70
C ILE A 262 -10.18 11.64 -4.92
N ALA A 263 -10.03 12.92 -4.55
CA ALA A 263 -11.05 13.63 -3.78
C ALA A 263 -12.33 13.85 -4.59
N ALA A 264 -12.20 14.20 -5.88
CA ALA A 264 -13.34 14.32 -6.77
C ALA A 264 -14.06 12.98 -6.96
N ASN A 265 -13.31 11.88 -7.16
CA ASN A 265 -13.88 10.55 -7.30
C ASN A 265 -14.59 10.08 -6.02
N ILE A 266 -14.00 10.28 -4.84
CA ILE A 266 -14.67 9.97 -3.56
C ILE A 266 -16.00 10.73 -3.42
N ARG A 267 -16.05 12.00 -3.82
CA ARG A 267 -17.31 12.77 -3.79
C ARG A 267 -18.35 12.22 -4.77
N GLU A 268 -17.93 11.77 -5.94
CA GLU A 268 -18.80 11.14 -6.94
C GLU A 268 -19.37 9.81 -6.43
N VAL A 269 -18.51 8.94 -5.90
CA VAL A 269 -18.92 7.69 -5.23
C VAL A 269 -19.91 8.00 -4.09
N GLY A 270 -19.64 9.05 -3.30
CA GLY A 270 -20.52 9.45 -2.21
C GLY A 270 -21.93 9.87 -2.66
N LYS A 271 -22.03 10.58 -3.79
CA LYS A 271 -23.34 10.93 -4.37
C LYS A 271 -24.10 9.68 -4.82
N ALA A 272 -23.42 8.77 -5.52
CA ALA A 272 -24.00 7.51 -5.99
C ALA A 272 -24.47 6.64 -4.83
N VAL A 273 -23.64 6.43 -3.82
CA VAL A 273 -23.96 5.63 -2.61
C VAL A 273 -25.17 6.21 -1.87
N ARG A 274 -25.21 7.54 -1.62
CA ARG A 274 -26.35 8.17 -0.94
C ARG A 274 -27.64 8.05 -1.73
N THR A 275 -27.56 8.15 -3.06
CA THR A 275 -28.74 7.99 -3.94
C THR A 275 -29.24 6.55 -3.89
N GLN A 276 -28.34 5.58 -4.00
CA GLN A 276 -28.73 4.18 -4.00
C GLN A 276 -29.25 3.70 -2.64
N CYS A 277 -28.67 4.16 -1.52
CA CYS A 277 -29.23 3.87 -0.19
C CYS A 277 -30.70 4.31 -0.09
N LYS A 278 -31.04 5.49 -0.61
CA LYS A 278 -32.44 5.96 -0.63
C LYS A 278 -33.35 5.09 -1.50
N VAL A 279 -32.88 4.69 -2.68
CA VAL A 279 -33.63 3.81 -3.60
C VAL A 279 -33.88 2.44 -2.97
N LEU A 280 -32.85 1.89 -2.31
CA LEU A 280 -32.91 0.56 -1.66
C LEU A 280 -33.58 0.59 -0.27
N GLY A 281 -33.94 1.75 0.28
CA GLY A 281 -34.55 1.87 1.59
C GLY A 281 -33.65 1.41 2.74
N ILE A 282 -32.33 1.64 2.62
CA ILE A 282 -31.34 1.32 3.65
C ILE A 282 -30.70 2.58 4.21
N ASP A 283 -30.28 2.52 5.47
CA ASP A 283 -29.49 3.60 6.07
C ASP A 283 -28.08 3.61 5.48
N LEU A 284 -27.46 4.78 5.43
CA LEU A 284 -26.09 4.93 4.99
C LEU A 284 -25.16 4.31 6.06
N PRO A 285 -24.43 3.22 5.76
CA PRO A 285 -23.46 2.67 6.69
C PRO A 285 -22.25 3.60 6.84
N ALA A 286 -21.48 3.43 7.90
CA ALA A 286 -20.21 4.11 8.06
C ALA A 286 -19.23 3.59 6.98
N ILE A 287 -18.82 4.46 6.06
CA ILE A 287 -17.95 4.07 4.94
C ILE A 287 -16.49 4.07 5.36
N ARG A 288 -15.78 3.00 4.96
CA ARG A 288 -14.32 2.88 5.06
C ARG A 288 -13.71 2.79 3.66
N MET A 289 -12.49 3.27 3.52
CA MET A 289 -11.63 3.06 2.35
C MET A 289 -10.21 2.75 2.81
N GLU A 290 -9.47 1.95 2.05
CA GLU A 290 -8.15 1.42 2.41
C GLU A 290 -7.03 1.92 1.48
N PRO A 291 -6.70 3.23 1.48
CA PRO A 291 -5.59 3.71 0.68
C PRO A 291 -4.25 3.24 1.24
N GLY A 292 -3.41 2.70 0.37
CA GLY A 292 -2.02 2.37 0.68
C GLY A 292 -1.09 3.05 -0.32
N ARG A 293 -1.05 2.52 -1.56
CA ARG A 293 -0.24 3.04 -2.66
C ARG A 293 -0.39 4.55 -2.85
N SER A 294 -1.60 5.04 -2.94
CA SER A 294 -1.91 6.44 -3.21
C SER A 294 -1.53 7.42 -2.09
N ILE A 295 -1.22 6.91 -0.90
CA ILE A 295 -0.69 7.72 0.21
C ILE A 295 0.83 7.82 0.12
N VAL A 296 1.54 6.71 -0.15
CA VAL A 296 2.98 6.66 0.08
C VAL A 296 3.83 6.55 -1.19
N ALA A 297 3.27 6.14 -2.34
CA ALA A 297 4.10 5.84 -3.51
C ALA A 297 4.88 7.06 -4.02
N ASP A 298 4.22 8.17 -4.32
CA ASP A 298 4.84 9.40 -4.81
C ASP A 298 5.50 10.23 -3.68
N ALA A 299 5.28 9.83 -2.43
CA ALA A 299 5.99 10.33 -1.27
C ALA A 299 7.30 9.58 -1.00
N GLY A 300 7.68 8.62 -1.82
CA GLY A 300 8.91 7.83 -1.65
C GLY A 300 9.80 7.83 -2.89
N MET A 301 11.12 7.82 -2.64
CA MET A 301 12.19 7.75 -3.63
C MET A 301 13.28 6.82 -3.12
N THR A 302 13.98 6.12 -4.03
CA THR A 302 15.18 5.34 -3.67
C THR A 302 16.38 5.89 -4.42
N LEU A 303 17.47 6.11 -3.69
CA LEU A 303 18.76 6.54 -4.23
C LEU A 303 19.74 5.37 -4.26
N TYR A 304 20.51 5.33 -5.35
CA TYR A 304 21.54 4.32 -5.60
C TYR A 304 22.81 4.97 -6.09
N THR A 305 23.94 4.31 -5.85
CA THR A 305 25.24 4.68 -6.45
C THR A 305 25.56 3.74 -7.60
N VAL A 306 25.95 4.31 -8.76
CA VAL A 306 26.41 3.54 -9.91
C VAL A 306 27.73 2.86 -9.58
N GLY A 307 27.78 1.54 -9.76
CA GLY A 307 28.98 0.72 -9.61
C GLY A 307 29.70 0.47 -10.94
N THR A 308 28.94 0.08 -11.96
CA THR A 308 29.50 -0.32 -13.27
C THR A 308 28.59 0.12 -14.41
N VAL A 309 29.20 0.57 -15.50
CA VAL A 309 28.53 0.82 -16.77
C VAL A 309 29.07 -0.16 -17.81
N LYS A 310 28.23 -1.06 -18.27
CA LYS A 310 28.59 -2.05 -19.28
C LYS A 310 27.92 -1.73 -20.61
N ARG A 311 28.72 -1.53 -21.65
CA ARG A 311 28.25 -1.29 -23.02
C ARG A 311 28.55 -2.50 -23.87
N ILE A 312 27.55 -3.07 -24.52
CA ILE A 312 27.69 -4.22 -25.42
C ILE A 312 27.27 -3.76 -26.82
N PRO A 313 28.23 -3.49 -27.72
CA PRO A 313 27.93 -2.98 -29.06
C PRO A 313 26.95 -3.88 -29.80
N GLY A 314 25.88 -3.30 -30.33
CA GLY A 314 24.83 -4.03 -31.06
C GLY A 314 23.83 -4.77 -30.17
N TYR A 315 23.94 -4.70 -28.83
CA TYR A 315 23.09 -5.39 -27.88
C TYR A 315 22.58 -4.44 -26.78
N LYS A 316 22.41 -4.95 -25.56
CA LYS A 316 21.96 -4.17 -24.41
C LYS A 316 23.11 -3.47 -23.69
N ASN A 317 22.80 -2.31 -23.11
CA ASN A 317 23.68 -1.62 -22.19
C ASN A 317 23.12 -1.76 -20.75
N TYR A 318 24.01 -1.78 -19.78
CA TYR A 318 23.64 -1.92 -18.37
C TYR A 318 24.32 -0.84 -17.52
N VAL A 319 23.55 -0.29 -16.58
CA VAL A 319 24.03 0.54 -15.49
C VAL A 319 23.72 -0.21 -14.20
N SER A 320 24.76 -0.78 -13.59
CA SER A 320 24.64 -1.54 -12.34
C SER A 320 24.76 -0.62 -11.14
N VAL A 321 23.89 -0.77 -10.17
CA VAL A 321 23.84 0.01 -8.94
C VAL A 321 24.09 -0.84 -7.69
N ASP A 322 24.30 -0.20 -6.55
CA ASP A 322 24.63 -0.84 -5.28
C ASP A 322 23.43 -1.47 -4.53
N GLY A 323 22.21 -1.35 -5.06
CA GLY A 323 20.99 -2.06 -4.62
C GLY A 323 20.53 -3.09 -5.65
N GLY A 324 19.21 -3.32 -5.71
CA GLY A 324 18.62 -4.22 -6.70
C GLY A 324 17.25 -4.76 -6.28
N MET A 325 16.92 -5.96 -6.75
CA MET A 325 15.64 -6.61 -6.42
C MET A 325 15.46 -6.87 -4.91
N THR A 326 16.52 -6.83 -4.13
CA THR A 326 16.46 -6.95 -2.66
C THR A 326 15.79 -5.76 -1.98
N ASP A 327 15.78 -4.61 -2.62
CA ASP A 327 15.20 -3.36 -2.09
C ASP A 327 14.22 -2.70 -3.07
N ASN A 328 14.20 -3.12 -4.34
CA ASN A 328 13.24 -2.72 -5.36
C ASN A 328 12.76 -3.92 -6.18
N PRO A 329 11.92 -4.82 -5.61
CA PRO A 329 11.58 -6.09 -6.25
C PRO A 329 10.50 -5.98 -7.35
N ARG A 330 9.79 -4.85 -7.45
CA ARG A 330 8.54 -4.79 -8.19
C ARG A 330 8.70 -4.93 -9.70
N PHE A 331 9.80 -4.44 -10.29
CA PHE A 331 10.04 -4.68 -11.71
C PHE A 331 10.33 -6.17 -11.98
N ALA A 332 11.13 -6.81 -11.14
CA ALA A 332 11.42 -8.24 -11.25
C ALA A 332 10.15 -9.10 -11.12
N LEU A 333 9.26 -8.78 -10.17
CA LEU A 333 8.05 -9.54 -9.87
C LEU A 333 6.88 -9.25 -10.83
N TYR A 334 6.67 -7.97 -11.18
CA TYR A 334 5.43 -7.51 -11.83
C TYR A 334 5.67 -6.73 -13.11
N ARG A 335 6.92 -6.51 -13.52
CA ARG A 335 7.29 -5.62 -14.62
C ARG A 335 6.74 -4.20 -14.42
N SER A 336 6.54 -3.78 -13.16
CA SER A 336 6.04 -2.44 -12.83
C SER A 336 7.07 -1.39 -13.21
N PRO A 337 6.72 -0.43 -14.08
CA PRO A 337 7.66 0.56 -14.55
C PRO A 337 7.96 1.63 -13.50
N TYR A 338 9.14 2.23 -13.60
CA TYR A 338 9.57 3.38 -12.79
C TYR A 338 10.21 4.47 -13.64
N THR A 339 10.10 5.71 -13.22
CA THR A 339 10.93 6.80 -13.74
C THR A 339 12.28 6.79 -13.02
N VAL A 340 13.35 6.76 -13.81
CA VAL A 340 14.72 6.70 -13.34
C VAL A 340 15.50 7.88 -13.93
N MET A 341 16.34 8.53 -13.12
CA MET A 341 17.18 9.66 -13.56
C MET A 341 18.45 9.77 -12.72
N LEU A 342 19.43 10.52 -13.19
CA LEU A 342 20.59 10.90 -12.37
C LEU A 342 20.17 11.94 -11.33
N ALA A 343 20.57 11.74 -10.08
CA ALA A 343 20.27 12.64 -8.97
C ALA A 343 21.31 13.75 -8.83
N ASN A 344 22.58 13.45 -9.07
CA ASN A 344 23.68 14.40 -8.96
C ASN A 344 23.87 15.29 -10.20
N ARG A 345 23.17 15.02 -11.28
CA ARG A 345 23.22 15.75 -12.55
C ARG A 345 21.83 15.71 -13.23
N ALA A 346 20.81 16.11 -12.51
CA ALA A 346 19.42 16.00 -12.94
C ALA A 346 19.04 16.90 -14.12
N ASN A 347 19.85 17.91 -14.43
CA ASN A 347 19.71 18.82 -15.57
C ASN A 347 20.69 18.52 -16.72
N ASP A 348 21.43 17.41 -16.67
CA ASP A 348 22.37 17.02 -17.73
C ASP A 348 21.61 16.78 -19.05
N LYS A 349 22.05 17.48 -20.10
CA LYS A 349 21.49 17.45 -21.46
C LYS A 349 22.40 16.73 -22.46
N SER A 350 23.37 15.97 -21.95
CA SER A 350 24.22 15.12 -22.80
C SER A 350 23.36 14.15 -23.61
N GLU A 351 23.89 13.69 -24.75
CA GLU A 351 23.22 12.69 -25.58
C GLU A 351 22.70 11.52 -24.72
N PRO A 352 21.43 11.12 -24.88
CA PRO A 352 20.87 10.02 -24.14
C PRO A 352 21.45 8.68 -24.60
N PHE A 353 21.64 7.77 -23.67
CA PHE A 353 22.03 6.41 -23.96
C PHE A 353 21.02 5.44 -23.31
N ARG A 354 20.46 4.56 -24.11
CA ARG A 354 19.48 3.60 -23.68
C ARG A 354 20.13 2.42 -22.97
N CYS A 355 19.70 2.14 -21.74
CA CYS A 355 20.24 1.08 -20.90
C CYS A 355 19.17 0.42 -20.04
N SER A 356 19.55 -0.69 -19.39
CA SER A 356 18.81 -1.26 -18.26
C SER A 356 19.54 -0.90 -16.96
N VAL A 357 18.83 -0.36 -15.99
CA VAL A 357 19.34 -0.19 -14.62
C VAL A 357 19.12 -1.50 -13.88
N VAL A 358 20.20 -2.10 -13.39
CA VAL A 358 20.23 -3.42 -12.79
C VAL A 358 20.91 -3.38 -11.42
N GLY A 359 20.57 -4.35 -10.58
CA GLY A 359 21.17 -4.47 -9.26
C GLY A 359 22.47 -5.25 -9.25
N ARG A 360 22.88 -5.61 -8.04
CA ARG A 360 24.14 -6.32 -7.73
C ARG A 360 23.94 -7.77 -7.30
N CYS A 361 22.69 -8.27 -7.30
CA CYS A 361 22.42 -9.67 -6.98
C CYS A 361 22.96 -10.61 -8.07
N CYS A 362 23.42 -11.78 -7.68
CA CYS A 362 23.82 -12.83 -8.61
C CYS A 362 22.56 -13.54 -9.16
N GLU A 363 21.75 -12.78 -9.89
CA GLU A 363 20.46 -13.18 -10.45
C GLU A 363 20.20 -12.42 -11.74
N SER A 364 19.89 -13.11 -12.83
CA SER A 364 19.65 -12.49 -14.14
C SER A 364 18.38 -11.61 -14.16
N GLY A 365 17.42 -11.89 -13.29
CA GLY A 365 16.20 -11.12 -13.09
C GLY A 365 16.36 -9.87 -12.21
N ASP A 366 17.56 -9.58 -11.71
CA ASP A 366 17.82 -8.40 -10.86
C ASP A 366 17.85 -7.11 -11.70
N ILE A 367 16.68 -6.73 -12.15
CA ILE A 367 16.44 -5.55 -12.98
C ILE A 367 15.54 -4.59 -12.21
N ILE A 368 16.01 -3.34 -12.05
CA ILE A 368 15.22 -2.25 -11.45
C ILE A 368 14.34 -1.61 -12.50
N GLN A 369 14.90 -1.34 -13.70
CA GLN A 369 14.14 -0.79 -14.82
C GLN A 369 14.85 -1.04 -16.15
N GLU A 370 14.10 -1.48 -17.15
CA GLU A 370 14.56 -1.58 -18.55
C GLU A 370 14.22 -0.31 -19.34
N ASN A 371 14.94 -0.14 -20.46
CA ASN A 371 14.70 0.94 -21.41
C ASN A 371 14.77 2.35 -20.82
N VAL A 372 15.70 2.55 -19.92
CA VAL A 372 15.98 3.87 -19.31
C VAL A 372 16.88 4.67 -20.25
N GLU A 373 16.59 5.94 -20.42
CA GLU A 373 17.46 6.90 -21.08
C GLU A 373 18.23 7.71 -20.01
N LEU A 374 19.54 7.48 -19.91
CA LEU A 374 20.47 8.22 -19.06
C LEU A 374 21.47 9.00 -19.92
N PRO A 375 22.12 10.03 -19.40
CA PRO A 375 23.23 10.71 -20.10
C PRO A 375 24.33 9.74 -20.51
N ALA A 376 24.83 9.85 -21.72
CA ALA A 376 25.84 8.93 -22.27
C ALA A 376 27.15 8.92 -21.49
N ASN A 377 27.42 9.97 -20.73
CA ASN A 377 28.60 10.12 -19.88
C ASN A 377 28.40 9.59 -18.44
N VAL A 378 27.30 8.82 -18.19
CA VAL A 378 27.08 8.16 -16.90
C VAL A 378 28.27 7.27 -16.54
N THR A 379 28.72 7.36 -15.29
CA THR A 379 29.94 6.72 -14.82
C THR A 379 29.82 6.22 -13.38
N ARG A 380 30.78 5.43 -12.95
CA ARG A 380 30.90 4.97 -11.55
C ARG A 380 30.91 6.15 -10.59
N GLY A 381 30.12 6.03 -9.52
CA GLY A 381 29.98 7.09 -8.50
C GLY A 381 28.83 8.06 -8.76
N ASP A 382 28.22 8.06 -9.96
CA ASP A 382 27.00 8.84 -10.18
C ASP A 382 25.87 8.32 -9.28
N LEU A 383 24.96 9.20 -8.92
CA LEU A 383 23.77 8.87 -8.14
C LEU A 383 22.57 8.73 -9.06
N VAL A 384 21.87 7.59 -8.92
CA VAL A 384 20.60 7.28 -9.60
C VAL A 384 19.46 7.41 -8.62
N ALA A 385 18.44 8.17 -9.00
CA ALA A 385 17.15 8.22 -8.32
C ALA A 385 16.11 7.36 -9.05
N VAL A 386 15.44 6.49 -8.33
CA VAL A 386 14.23 5.77 -8.78
C VAL A 386 13.05 6.41 -8.07
N LEU A 387 12.16 7.04 -8.85
CA LEU A 387 11.05 7.83 -8.33
C LEU A 387 9.84 6.96 -7.99
N THR A 388 8.97 7.44 -7.09
CA THR A 388 7.68 6.79 -6.74
C THR A 388 7.86 5.40 -6.13
N THR A 389 8.91 5.20 -5.33
CA THR A 389 9.22 3.90 -4.70
C THR A 389 8.68 3.75 -3.29
N GLY A 390 7.83 4.66 -2.80
CA GLY A 390 7.33 4.62 -1.42
C GLY A 390 6.43 3.41 -1.11
N ALA A 391 5.78 2.82 -2.12
CA ALA A 391 4.87 1.70 -1.92
C ALA A 391 5.47 0.37 -2.38
N TYR A 392 5.36 -0.66 -1.53
CA TYR A 392 5.69 -2.07 -1.84
C TYR A 392 7.15 -2.34 -2.23
N ASN A 393 8.08 -1.48 -1.81
CA ASN A 393 9.52 -1.71 -1.96
C ASN A 393 10.13 -2.06 -0.60
N TYR A 394 10.16 -1.13 0.36
CA TYR A 394 10.70 -1.44 1.69
C TYR A 394 9.99 -2.62 2.36
N SER A 395 8.64 -2.66 2.32
CA SER A 395 7.87 -3.77 2.93
C SER A 395 8.14 -5.14 2.29
N MET A 396 8.58 -5.17 1.03
CA MET A 396 8.93 -6.40 0.30
C MET A 396 10.45 -6.62 0.22
N ALA A 397 11.25 -5.77 0.86
CA ALA A 397 12.70 -5.91 0.85
C ALA A 397 13.14 -7.21 1.52
N SER A 398 14.21 -7.80 0.99
CA SER A 398 14.75 -9.09 1.41
C SER A 398 16.26 -9.02 1.63
N ASN A 399 16.81 -10.11 2.17
CA ASN A 399 18.26 -10.31 2.32
C ASN A 399 18.81 -11.31 1.30
N TYR A 400 18.24 -11.38 0.09
CA TYR A 400 18.80 -12.25 -0.95
C TYR A 400 20.27 -11.92 -1.20
N ASN A 401 21.11 -12.93 -1.41
CA ASN A 401 22.57 -12.88 -1.40
C ASN A 401 23.18 -12.27 -0.12
N ARG A 402 22.46 -12.29 1.02
CA ARG A 402 22.86 -11.68 2.30
C ARG A 402 23.13 -10.18 2.21
N ILE A 403 22.46 -9.48 1.28
CA ILE A 403 22.58 -8.02 1.14
C ILE A 403 21.76 -7.36 2.26
N PRO A 404 22.36 -6.41 3.04
CA PRO A 404 21.64 -5.67 4.07
C PRO A 404 20.54 -4.79 3.49
N ARG A 405 19.37 -4.73 4.16
CA ARG A 405 18.28 -3.82 3.78
C ARG A 405 18.69 -2.36 4.02
N PRO A 406 18.33 -1.46 3.09
CA PRO A 406 18.66 -0.05 3.17
C PRO A 406 17.97 0.67 4.35
N PRO A 407 18.48 1.84 4.78
CA PRO A 407 17.83 2.67 5.77
C PRO A 407 16.64 3.43 5.16
N ILE A 408 15.75 3.92 6.03
CA ILE A 408 14.71 4.90 5.69
C ILE A 408 15.03 6.22 6.37
N VAL A 409 15.01 7.30 5.59
CA VAL A 409 15.06 8.67 6.07
C VAL A 409 13.74 9.36 5.77
N LEU A 410 13.12 9.94 6.80
CA LEU A 410 11.95 10.80 6.69
C LEU A 410 12.38 12.24 6.48
N LEU A 411 11.71 12.91 5.54
CA LEU A 411 11.85 14.34 5.26
C LEU A 411 10.55 15.02 5.74
N GLU A 412 10.66 15.95 6.66
CA GLU A 412 9.50 16.62 7.27
C GLU A 412 9.87 18.05 7.67
N ASN A 413 9.07 19.02 7.25
CA ASN A 413 9.26 20.45 7.58
C ASN A 413 10.69 20.95 7.32
N GLY A 414 11.29 20.57 6.19
CA GLY A 414 12.64 20.94 5.82
C GLY A 414 13.76 20.26 6.63
N LYS A 415 13.42 19.28 7.46
CA LYS A 415 14.36 18.47 8.26
C LYS A 415 14.39 17.03 7.74
N HIS A 416 15.43 16.29 8.11
CA HIS A 416 15.51 14.85 7.81
C HIS A 416 15.86 14.05 9.06
N THR A 417 15.23 12.89 9.22
CA THR A 417 15.37 12.03 10.40
C THR A 417 15.50 10.57 9.98
N LEU A 418 16.44 9.85 10.59
CA LEU A 418 16.59 8.41 10.36
C LEU A 418 15.41 7.67 11.03
N ALA A 419 14.52 7.10 10.24
CA ALA A 419 13.35 6.35 10.72
C ALA A 419 13.65 4.85 10.90
N VAL A 420 14.45 4.29 9.99
CA VAL A 420 14.93 2.89 10.04
C VAL A 420 16.41 2.88 9.71
N ARG A 421 17.22 2.29 10.59
CA ARG A 421 18.66 2.17 10.33
C ARG A 421 18.95 1.15 9.25
N ARG A 422 20.08 1.30 8.56
CA ARG A 422 20.63 0.27 7.69
C ARG A 422 20.90 -1.00 8.49
N GLU A 423 20.56 -2.16 7.95
CA GLU A 423 20.99 -3.42 8.54
C GLU A 423 22.53 -3.56 8.52
N ARG A 424 23.07 -4.15 9.57
CA ARG A 424 24.46 -4.56 9.67
C ARG A 424 24.58 -6.05 9.37
N PHE A 425 25.77 -6.54 9.15
CA PHE A 425 25.98 -7.96 8.92
C PHE A 425 25.52 -8.82 10.10
N GLU A 426 25.68 -8.32 11.33
CA GLU A 426 25.20 -9.00 12.55
C GLU A 426 23.67 -9.13 12.59
N ASP A 427 22.92 -8.16 12.02
CA ASP A 427 21.45 -8.25 11.94
C ASP A 427 21.02 -9.41 11.03
N ILE A 428 21.77 -9.67 9.96
CA ILE A 428 21.49 -10.75 9.01
C ILE A 428 21.75 -12.11 9.63
N CYS A 429 22.83 -12.25 10.42
CA CYS A 429 23.25 -13.51 11.03
C CYS A 429 22.62 -13.73 12.42
N ARG A 430 21.82 -12.82 12.93
CA ARG A 430 21.31 -12.86 14.31
C ARG A 430 20.61 -14.16 14.70
N ASN A 431 19.95 -14.82 13.75
CA ASN A 431 19.20 -16.04 13.96
C ASN A 431 19.95 -17.30 13.47
N ASP A 432 21.18 -17.16 12.95
CA ASP A 432 22.01 -18.29 12.58
C ASP A 432 22.57 -18.94 13.85
N ILE A 433 22.61 -20.28 13.91
CA ILE A 433 23.09 -21.07 15.07
C ILE A 433 24.47 -21.58 14.78
#